data_c8a808c6ce94e0c519fd4c63f0eedbd5
#
_entry.id   c8a808c6ce94e0c519fd4c63f0eedbd5
#
_cell.length_a   1.000
_cell.length_b   1.000
_cell.length_c   1.000
_cell.angle_alpha   90.00
_cell.angle_beta   90.00
_cell.angle_gamma   90.00
#
_symmetry.space_group_name_H-M   'P 1'
#
loop_
_entity.id
_entity.type
_entity.pdbx_description
1 polymer ?
#
loop_
_entity_poly.entity_id
_entity_poly.type
_entity_poly.pdbx_seq_one_letter_code
_entity_poly.pdbx_strand_id
1 'polypeptide(L)'
;MIKNTILLVVTVLLSSCGTKVNTTSEELINKAPEFTALFNSGMEEGVSCYRIPAIVTAPNGDLIAAIDQRVPNCGDLKWSKDINVIVRRSSDNGKTWTAIEMVIDFPEGKSASDPSMIVDKVTGDIFMFYNYMNLDTEKDIYYLHVMKSADNGKTWSKPEDITSQIAKPEWHKDFKFITSGRGIQTRSGKLLHTMVNLNSGLHLFGSDDHGKTWYFIDTPVLPADESK
;
A
#
# COMPACT_ATOMS: atom_id res chain seq x y z
N MET A 1 -26.73 73.20 34.78
CA MET A 1 -25.76 73.02 33.64
C MET A 1 -25.40 71.55 33.56
N ILE A 2 -26.06 70.81 32.66
CA ILE A 2 -25.88 69.40 32.49
C ILE A 2 -25.00 69.22 31.24
N LYS A 3 -23.78 68.68 31.39
CA LYS A 3 -22.87 68.35 30.29
C LYS A 3 -23.24 66.98 29.71
N ASN A 4 -23.75 66.98 28.49
CA ASN A 4 -23.95 65.72 27.73
C ASN A 4 -22.62 65.30 27.14
N THR A 5 -22.14 64.11 27.56
CA THR A 5 -21.00 63.45 26.94
C THR A 5 -21.54 62.44 25.89
N ILE A 6 -21.27 62.71 24.64
CA ILE A 6 -21.62 61.84 23.51
C ILE A 6 -20.54 60.75 23.44
N LEU A 7 -20.91 59.48 23.64
CA LEU A 7 -20.03 58.33 23.45
C LEU A 7 -20.15 57.84 22.00
N LEU A 8 -19.08 58.03 21.24
CA LEU A 8 -19.00 57.57 19.86
C LEU A 8 -18.59 56.08 19.84
N VAL A 9 -19.55 55.20 19.56
CA VAL A 9 -19.27 53.77 19.37
C VAL A 9 -18.84 53.57 17.89
N VAL A 10 -17.56 53.26 17.70
CA VAL A 10 -17.03 52.88 16.38
C VAL A 10 -17.19 51.35 16.24
N THR A 11 -18.16 50.96 15.44
CA THR A 11 -18.34 49.54 15.06
C THR A 11 -17.43 49.20 13.90
N VAL A 12 -16.35 48.44 14.15
CA VAL A 12 -15.48 47.93 13.12
C VAL A 12 -16.13 46.65 12.55
N LEU A 13 -16.71 46.74 11.36
CA LEU A 13 -17.16 45.60 10.57
C LEU A 13 -15.96 44.89 9.94
N LEU A 14 -15.49 43.81 10.53
CA LEU A 14 -14.55 42.89 9.90
C LEU A 14 -15.29 42.08 8.81
N SER A 15 -15.19 42.53 7.56
CA SER A 15 -15.60 41.77 6.38
C SER A 15 -14.60 40.64 6.16
N SER A 16 -14.91 39.45 6.70
CA SER A 16 -14.23 38.19 6.35
C SER A 16 -14.68 37.81 4.93
N CYS A 17 -13.89 38.14 3.92
CA CYS A 17 -14.09 37.66 2.57
C CYS A 17 -13.55 36.23 2.45
N GLY A 18 -14.28 35.27 2.99
CA GLY A 18 -14.06 33.86 2.73
C GLY A 18 -14.82 33.49 1.45
N THR A 19 -14.12 33.37 0.33
CA THR A 19 -14.66 32.73 -0.88
C THR A 19 -14.94 31.26 -0.56
N LYS A 20 -16.18 30.96 -0.17
CA LYS A 20 -16.67 29.57 -0.21
C LYS A 20 -16.77 29.17 -1.67
N VAL A 21 -15.85 28.33 -2.12
CA VAL A 21 -16.04 27.59 -3.38
C VAL A 21 -17.16 26.60 -3.13
N ASN A 22 -18.38 26.97 -3.43
CA ASN A 22 -19.52 26.05 -3.47
C ASN A 22 -19.42 25.26 -4.79
N THR A 23 -18.59 24.21 -4.79
CA THR A 23 -18.64 23.21 -5.86
C THR A 23 -19.91 22.40 -5.65
N THR A 24 -20.88 22.51 -6.55
CA THR A 24 -22.12 21.71 -6.49
C THR A 24 -21.80 20.24 -6.75
N SER A 25 -22.57 19.34 -6.15
CA SER A 25 -22.42 17.90 -6.39
C SER A 25 -22.55 17.55 -7.90
N GLU A 26 -23.31 18.32 -8.66
CA GLU A 26 -23.44 18.16 -10.12
C GLU A 26 -22.15 18.52 -10.88
N GLU A 27 -21.38 19.54 -10.46
CA GLU A 27 -20.08 19.84 -11.05
C GLU A 27 -19.06 18.76 -10.81
N LEU A 28 -19.10 18.08 -9.65
CA LEU A 28 -18.22 16.96 -9.34
C LEU A 28 -18.58 15.70 -10.14
N ILE A 29 -19.86 15.48 -10.40
CA ILE A 29 -20.36 14.30 -11.15
C ILE A 29 -20.11 14.42 -12.65
N ASN A 30 -20.16 15.67 -13.20
CA ASN A 30 -20.01 15.91 -14.63
C ASN A 30 -18.57 16.21 -15.06
N LYS A 31 -17.61 16.34 -14.14
CA LYS A 31 -16.22 16.51 -14.50
C LYS A 31 -15.62 15.13 -14.81
N ALA A 32 -15.17 14.95 -16.05
CA ALA A 32 -14.42 13.75 -16.42
C ALA A 32 -13.20 13.60 -15.47
N PRO A 33 -12.94 12.40 -14.93
CA PRO A 33 -11.80 12.19 -14.06
C PRO A 33 -10.49 12.46 -14.82
N GLU A 34 -9.62 13.26 -14.23
CA GLU A 34 -8.26 13.46 -14.74
C GLU A 34 -7.37 12.34 -14.24
N PHE A 35 -6.72 11.61 -15.14
CA PHE A 35 -5.80 10.54 -14.81
C PHE A 35 -4.36 11.00 -15.04
N THR A 36 -3.50 10.71 -14.08
CA THR A 36 -2.05 10.87 -14.21
C THR A 36 -1.41 9.48 -14.13
N ALA A 37 -0.61 9.13 -15.15
CA ALA A 37 0.16 7.90 -15.12
C ALA A 37 1.31 8.05 -14.11
N LEU A 38 1.24 7.32 -13.00
CA LEU A 38 2.33 7.30 -12.00
C LEU A 38 3.50 6.45 -12.47
N PHE A 39 3.22 5.38 -13.20
CA PHE A 39 4.19 4.42 -13.69
C PHE A 39 3.83 4.03 -15.13
N ASN A 40 4.79 4.03 -16.02
CA ASN A 40 4.67 3.51 -17.38
C ASN A 40 6.01 2.97 -17.86
N SER A 41 6.00 1.99 -18.76
CA SER A 41 7.20 1.26 -19.24
C SER A 41 8.24 2.14 -19.95
N GLY A 42 7.92 3.38 -20.25
CA GLY A 42 8.89 4.33 -20.85
C GLY A 42 9.67 5.15 -19.82
N MET A 43 9.42 4.98 -18.51
CA MET A 43 10.08 5.78 -17.46
C MET A 43 11.50 5.31 -17.19
N GLU A 44 11.79 4.02 -17.31
CA GLU A 44 13.10 3.43 -17.04
C GLU A 44 13.48 2.44 -18.14
N GLU A 45 14.74 2.47 -18.54
CA GLU A 45 15.28 1.55 -19.54
C GLU A 45 15.32 0.12 -19.00
N GLY A 46 14.98 -0.87 -19.85
CA GLY A 46 14.97 -2.29 -19.48
C GLY A 46 13.72 -2.78 -18.77
N VAL A 47 12.86 -1.88 -18.32
CA VAL A 47 11.59 -2.25 -17.66
C VAL A 47 10.53 -2.59 -18.70
N SER A 48 10.04 -3.83 -18.68
CA SER A 48 9.00 -4.28 -19.59
C SER A 48 7.62 -3.75 -19.25
N CYS A 49 7.29 -3.72 -17.97
CA CYS A 49 6.02 -3.16 -17.48
C CYS A 49 6.01 -2.96 -15.97
N TYR A 50 5.04 -2.19 -15.52
CA TYR A 50 4.64 -2.03 -14.12
C TYR A 50 3.25 -2.65 -13.94
N ARG A 51 3.09 -3.47 -12.90
CA ARG A 51 1.83 -4.17 -12.61
C ARG A 51 1.56 -4.23 -11.11
N ILE A 52 0.31 -4.54 -10.74
CA ILE A 52 -0.09 -4.87 -9.37
C ILE A 52 0.15 -3.69 -8.39
N PRO A 53 -0.53 -2.54 -8.57
CA PRO A 53 -0.32 -1.38 -7.73
C PRO A 53 -0.99 -1.50 -6.36
N ALA A 54 -0.36 -0.92 -5.36
CA ALA A 54 -0.91 -0.66 -4.03
C ALA A 54 -0.78 0.82 -3.68
N ILE A 55 -1.71 1.36 -2.93
CA ILE A 55 -1.63 2.74 -2.43
C ILE A 55 -2.19 2.83 -1.01
N VAL A 56 -1.49 3.57 -0.16
CA VAL A 56 -1.94 3.92 1.20
C VAL A 56 -1.70 5.39 1.50
N THR A 57 -2.40 5.90 2.50
CA THR A 57 -2.12 7.20 3.11
C THR A 57 -1.34 6.97 4.39
N ALA A 58 -0.14 7.49 4.47
CA ALA A 58 0.71 7.45 5.65
C ALA A 58 0.12 8.29 6.81
N PRO A 59 0.55 8.09 8.06
CA PRO A 59 0.04 8.85 9.20
C PRO A 59 0.20 10.38 9.10
N ASN A 60 1.23 10.85 8.40
CA ASN A 60 1.45 12.28 8.16
C ASN A 60 0.61 12.86 6.99
N GLY A 61 -0.21 12.04 6.33
CA GLY A 61 -1.05 12.43 5.19
C GLY A 61 -0.40 12.20 3.82
N ASP A 62 0.87 11.81 3.74
CA ASP A 62 1.53 11.50 2.46
C ASP A 62 0.88 10.27 1.82
N LEU A 63 0.79 10.28 0.50
CA LEU A 63 0.41 9.10 -0.27
C LEU A 63 1.66 8.28 -0.62
N ILE A 64 1.55 6.96 -0.49
CA ILE A 64 2.60 6.01 -0.89
C ILE A 64 2.00 5.06 -1.89
N ALA A 65 2.53 5.06 -3.11
CA ALA A 65 2.17 4.13 -4.18
C ALA A 65 3.31 3.14 -4.39
N ALA A 66 3.03 1.85 -4.26
CA ALA A 66 3.95 0.74 -4.51
C ALA A 66 3.47 -0.05 -5.72
N ILE A 67 4.40 -0.67 -6.47
CA ILE A 67 4.06 -1.44 -7.66
C ILE A 67 5.20 -2.42 -8.02
N ASP A 68 4.87 -3.51 -8.71
CA ASP A 68 5.86 -4.37 -9.36
C ASP A 68 6.54 -3.64 -10.52
N GLN A 69 7.86 -3.66 -10.52
CA GLN A 69 8.69 -3.36 -11.69
C GLN A 69 9.17 -4.68 -12.29
N ARG A 70 8.79 -5.00 -13.50
CA ARG A 70 9.05 -6.30 -14.15
C ARG A 70 10.08 -6.20 -15.24
N VAL A 71 11.16 -6.98 -15.11
CA VAL A 71 12.33 -7.00 -15.97
C VAL A 71 12.68 -8.47 -16.26
N PRO A 72 13.03 -8.88 -17.47
CA PRO A 72 12.89 -8.21 -18.76
C PRO A 72 11.54 -8.48 -19.44
N ASN A 73 10.59 -9.12 -18.76
CA ASN A 73 9.28 -9.46 -19.32
C ASN A 73 8.15 -9.21 -18.29
N CYS A 74 6.90 -9.18 -18.75
CA CYS A 74 5.73 -8.93 -17.91
C CYS A 74 5.13 -10.18 -17.25
N GLY A 75 5.86 -11.30 -17.20
CA GLY A 75 5.42 -12.52 -16.53
C GLY A 75 5.18 -12.33 -15.03
N ASP A 76 4.30 -13.15 -14.47
CA ASP A 76 4.05 -13.19 -13.04
C ASP A 76 5.00 -14.14 -12.34
N LEU A 77 5.35 -13.85 -11.06
CA LEU A 77 6.05 -14.73 -10.13
C LEU A 77 7.04 -15.68 -10.84
N LYS A 78 6.72 -16.94 -10.97
CA LYS A 78 7.60 -17.98 -11.54
C LYS A 78 7.89 -17.88 -13.04
N TRP A 79 7.25 -16.95 -13.74
CA TRP A 79 7.48 -16.69 -15.16
C TRP A 79 8.35 -15.45 -15.42
N SER A 80 8.74 -14.73 -14.38
CA SER A 80 9.69 -13.63 -14.46
C SER A 80 10.79 -13.81 -13.43
N LYS A 81 12.04 -13.75 -13.89
CA LYS A 81 13.23 -13.94 -13.04
C LYS A 81 13.68 -12.69 -12.33
N ASP A 82 13.02 -11.57 -12.61
CA ASP A 82 13.39 -10.28 -12.06
C ASP A 82 12.13 -9.42 -11.92
N ILE A 83 11.54 -9.48 -10.74
CA ILE A 83 10.43 -8.61 -10.33
C ILE A 83 10.87 -7.90 -9.07
N ASN A 84 10.86 -6.59 -9.13
CA ASN A 84 11.25 -5.70 -8.05
C ASN A 84 10.03 -4.93 -7.51
N VAL A 85 10.11 -4.40 -6.31
CA VAL A 85 9.09 -3.50 -5.78
C VAL A 85 9.65 -2.10 -5.65
N ILE A 86 8.97 -1.17 -6.30
CA ILE A 86 9.29 0.25 -6.29
C ILE A 86 8.17 1.06 -5.67
N VAL A 87 8.52 2.26 -5.20
CA VAL A 87 7.56 3.20 -4.63
C VAL A 87 7.72 4.60 -5.20
N ARG A 88 6.64 5.36 -5.13
CA ARG A 88 6.63 6.83 -5.24
C ARG A 88 5.79 7.39 -4.12
N ARG A 89 6.15 8.60 -3.66
CA ARG A 89 5.42 9.29 -2.59
C ARG A 89 4.94 10.65 -3.06
N SER A 90 3.82 11.10 -2.49
CA SER A 90 3.29 12.43 -2.69
C SER A 90 2.95 13.07 -1.34
N SER A 91 3.44 14.27 -1.10
CA SER A 91 3.15 15.07 0.10
C SER A 91 2.14 16.20 -0.15
N ASP A 92 1.58 16.28 -1.35
CA ASP A 92 0.66 17.34 -1.79
C ASP A 92 -0.67 16.78 -2.32
N ASN A 93 -1.09 15.65 -1.76
CA ASN A 93 -2.35 14.98 -2.08
C ASN A 93 -2.43 14.51 -3.55
N GLY A 94 -1.32 13.98 -4.07
CA GLY A 94 -1.23 13.37 -5.40
C GLY A 94 -0.97 14.34 -6.56
N LYS A 95 -0.72 15.63 -6.29
CA LYS A 95 -0.43 16.61 -7.34
C LYS A 95 0.96 16.41 -7.94
N THR A 96 1.94 16.15 -7.07
CA THR A 96 3.31 15.79 -7.47
C THR A 96 3.78 14.54 -6.76
N TRP A 97 4.72 13.83 -7.36
CA TRP A 97 5.25 12.56 -6.88
C TRP A 97 6.78 12.56 -6.93
N THR A 98 7.42 11.90 -5.96
CA THR A 98 8.87 11.70 -5.96
C THR A 98 9.33 10.97 -7.24
N ALA A 99 10.62 10.94 -7.49
CA ALA A 99 11.21 9.97 -8.40
C ALA A 99 10.85 8.54 -7.95
N ILE A 100 11.01 7.57 -8.85
CA ILE A 100 10.90 6.15 -8.52
C ILE A 100 12.00 5.80 -7.52
N GLU A 101 11.63 5.10 -6.46
CA GLU A 101 12.55 4.60 -5.44
C GLU A 101 12.46 3.07 -5.39
N MET A 102 13.59 2.41 -5.55
CA MET A 102 13.70 0.96 -5.41
C MET A 102 13.64 0.61 -3.92
N VAL A 103 12.66 -0.23 -3.54
CA VAL A 103 12.48 -0.67 -2.15
C VAL A 103 12.92 -2.12 -1.97
N ILE A 104 12.60 -2.96 -2.95
CA ILE A 104 12.99 -4.36 -2.97
C ILE A 104 13.58 -4.66 -4.33
N ASP A 105 14.86 -5.08 -4.32
CA ASP A 105 15.63 -5.47 -5.49
C ASP A 105 16.45 -6.71 -5.11
N PHE A 106 16.16 -7.82 -5.77
CA PHE A 106 16.92 -9.06 -5.64
C PHE A 106 17.72 -9.29 -6.92
N PRO A 107 18.86 -10.01 -6.85
CA PRO A 107 19.55 -10.45 -8.05
C PRO A 107 18.64 -11.24 -8.99
N GLU A 108 18.91 -11.18 -10.31
CA GLU A 108 18.23 -12.01 -11.31
C GLU A 108 18.13 -13.48 -10.84
N GLY A 109 17.00 -14.11 -11.05
CA GLY A 109 16.68 -15.43 -10.53
C GLY A 109 15.85 -15.41 -9.26
N LYS A 110 15.63 -14.23 -8.69
CA LYS A 110 14.81 -14.01 -7.49
C LYS A 110 13.81 -12.89 -7.73
N SER A 111 12.56 -13.11 -7.36
CA SER A 111 11.49 -12.16 -7.62
C SER A 111 10.76 -11.77 -6.35
N ALA A 112 10.40 -10.49 -6.22
CA ALA A 112 9.47 -9.95 -5.23
C ALA A 112 8.28 -9.35 -5.96
N SER A 113 7.05 -9.74 -5.60
CA SER A 113 5.86 -9.40 -6.37
C SER A 113 4.66 -9.14 -5.47
N ASP A 114 3.64 -8.48 -6.04
CA ASP A 114 2.34 -8.24 -5.45
C ASP A 114 2.40 -7.40 -4.16
N PRO A 115 3.01 -6.20 -4.16
CA PRO A 115 3.09 -5.38 -2.97
C PRO A 115 1.70 -5.07 -2.42
N SER A 116 1.59 -5.17 -1.10
CA SER A 116 0.39 -4.76 -0.38
C SER A 116 0.77 -4.11 0.94
N MET A 117 -0.08 -3.22 1.45
CA MET A 117 0.30 -2.43 2.62
C MET A 117 -0.80 -2.38 3.67
N ILE A 118 -0.38 -2.28 4.93
CA ILE A 118 -1.25 -1.92 6.07
C ILE A 118 -0.62 -0.74 6.80
N VAL A 119 -1.43 0.24 7.14
CA VAL A 119 -1.03 1.33 8.02
C VAL A 119 -1.58 1.04 9.42
N ASP A 120 -0.70 0.87 10.38
CA ASP A 120 -1.07 0.80 11.79
C ASP A 120 -1.26 2.22 12.34
N LYS A 121 -2.50 2.60 12.55
CA LYS A 121 -2.88 3.94 13.03
C LYS A 121 -2.51 4.18 14.50
N VAL A 122 -2.15 3.12 15.25
CA VAL A 122 -1.77 3.21 16.66
C VAL A 122 -0.28 3.52 16.80
N THR A 123 0.56 2.78 16.09
CA THR A 123 2.03 2.96 16.15
C THR A 123 2.54 3.96 15.12
N GLY A 124 1.80 4.17 14.03
CA GLY A 124 2.24 4.92 12.86
C GLY A 124 3.10 4.10 11.88
N ASP A 125 3.33 2.83 12.16
CA ASP A 125 4.10 1.95 11.30
C ASP A 125 3.32 1.60 10.01
N ILE A 126 4.03 1.46 8.92
CA ILE A 126 3.49 0.98 7.65
C ILE A 126 4.15 -0.37 7.36
N PHE A 127 3.34 -1.40 7.20
CA PHE A 127 3.78 -2.73 6.80
C PHE A 127 3.61 -2.87 5.29
N MET A 128 4.64 -3.36 4.61
CA MET A 128 4.60 -3.75 3.21
C MET A 128 4.83 -5.26 3.12
N PHE A 129 3.87 -5.96 2.57
CA PHE A 129 3.93 -7.38 2.28
C PHE A 129 4.26 -7.59 0.82
N TYR A 130 4.92 -8.70 0.51
CA TYR A 130 5.17 -9.13 -0.85
C TYR A 130 5.44 -10.63 -0.90
N ASN A 131 5.32 -11.21 -2.08
CA ASN A 131 5.58 -12.61 -2.33
C ASN A 131 6.99 -12.76 -2.90
N TYR A 132 7.79 -13.64 -2.31
CA TYR A 132 9.16 -13.89 -2.73
C TYR A 132 9.30 -15.28 -3.32
N MET A 133 10.12 -15.41 -4.36
CA MET A 133 10.47 -16.68 -4.98
C MET A 133 11.94 -16.69 -5.39
N ASN A 134 12.65 -17.79 -5.08
CA ASN A 134 13.99 -18.08 -5.60
C ASN A 134 13.85 -19.08 -6.76
N LEU A 135 13.84 -18.56 -7.99
CA LEU A 135 13.65 -19.36 -9.19
C LEU A 135 14.86 -20.21 -9.57
N ASP A 136 16.03 -19.87 -9.08
CA ASP A 136 17.26 -20.59 -9.38
C ASP A 136 17.41 -21.88 -8.60
N THR A 137 17.03 -21.87 -7.31
CA THR A 137 17.29 -23.01 -6.41
C THR A 137 16.02 -23.61 -5.81
N GLU A 138 14.92 -22.86 -5.71
CA GLU A 138 13.69 -23.25 -5.03
C GLU A 138 12.45 -22.93 -5.87
N LYS A 139 12.52 -23.29 -7.13
CA LYS A 139 11.41 -23.10 -8.06
C LYS A 139 10.12 -23.73 -7.51
N ASP A 140 9.03 -22.97 -7.64
CA ASP A 140 7.69 -23.35 -7.14
C ASP A 140 7.54 -23.37 -5.60
N ILE A 141 8.49 -22.77 -4.84
CA ILE A 141 8.31 -22.46 -3.42
C ILE A 141 8.01 -20.96 -3.29
N TYR A 142 6.90 -20.65 -2.63
CA TYR A 142 6.40 -19.30 -2.44
C TYR A 142 6.58 -18.88 -0.98
N TYR A 143 7.36 -17.85 -0.76
CA TYR A 143 7.59 -17.27 0.56
C TYR A 143 6.81 -15.96 0.70
N LEU A 144 6.30 -15.73 1.91
CA LEU A 144 5.44 -14.60 2.25
C LEU A 144 6.22 -13.69 3.18
N HIS A 145 6.62 -12.53 2.68
CA HIS A 145 7.50 -11.61 3.38
C HIS A 145 6.78 -10.35 3.82
N VAL A 146 7.31 -9.72 4.86
CA VAL A 146 6.90 -8.40 5.32
C VAL A 146 8.12 -7.53 5.63
N MET A 147 7.98 -6.24 5.41
CA MET A 147 8.92 -5.22 5.87
C MET A 147 8.14 -4.05 6.44
N LYS A 148 8.82 -3.20 7.21
CA LYS A 148 8.19 -2.12 7.97
C LYS A 148 8.87 -0.79 7.75
N SER A 149 8.07 0.28 7.65
CA SER A 149 8.53 1.66 7.73
C SER A 149 7.94 2.34 8.97
N ALA A 150 8.78 3.03 9.74
CA ALA A 150 8.38 3.84 10.89
C ALA A 150 8.50 5.36 10.61
N ASP A 151 8.76 5.75 9.37
CA ASP A 151 9.03 7.13 8.96
C ASP A 151 8.20 7.60 7.75
N ASN A 152 6.97 7.08 7.66
CA ASN A 152 6.02 7.38 6.58
C ASN A 152 6.52 6.93 5.19
N GLY A 153 7.13 5.74 5.12
CA GLY A 153 7.57 5.12 3.87
C GLY A 153 8.85 5.68 3.28
N LYS A 154 9.64 6.44 4.05
CA LYS A 154 10.93 6.97 3.58
C LYS A 154 12.04 5.93 3.63
N THR A 155 12.05 5.14 4.70
CA THR A 155 12.96 4.00 4.84
C THR A 155 12.20 2.75 5.27
N TRP A 156 12.78 1.60 4.96
CA TRP A 156 12.16 0.30 5.21
C TRP A 156 13.13 -0.62 5.95
N SER A 157 12.59 -1.45 6.83
CA SER A 157 13.35 -2.48 7.54
C SER A 157 13.89 -3.54 6.57
N LYS A 158 14.78 -4.39 7.05
CA LYS A 158 15.07 -5.64 6.35
C LYS A 158 13.80 -6.49 6.26
N PRO A 159 13.64 -7.25 5.16
CA PRO A 159 12.54 -8.19 5.03
C PRO A 159 12.56 -9.29 6.10
N GLU A 160 11.37 -9.71 6.52
CA GLU A 160 11.14 -10.86 7.38
C GLU A 160 10.27 -11.88 6.64
N ASP A 161 10.69 -13.15 6.65
CA ASP A 161 9.88 -14.26 6.16
C ASP A 161 8.87 -14.66 7.24
N ILE A 162 7.60 -14.41 6.98
CA ILE A 162 6.48 -14.76 7.88
C ILE A 162 5.69 -15.98 7.39
N THR A 163 6.19 -16.70 6.39
CA THR A 163 5.49 -17.84 5.79
C THR A 163 5.04 -18.84 6.83
N SER A 164 5.92 -19.22 7.77
CA SER A 164 5.59 -20.19 8.83
C SER A 164 4.57 -19.69 9.86
N GLN A 165 4.36 -18.38 9.95
CA GLN A 165 3.40 -17.76 10.86
C GLN A 165 1.99 -17.73 10.28
N ILE A 166 1.87 -17.58 8.94
CA ILE A 166 0.59 -17.32 8.28
C ILE A 166 0.17 -18.41 7.28
N ALA A 167 0.99 -19.43 7.04
CA ALA A 167 0.65 -20.55 6.17
C ALA A 167 0.81 -21.88 6.89
N LYS A 168 -0.03 -22.86 6.54
CA LYS A 168 0.05 -24.21 7.11
C LYS A 168 1.29 -24.93 6.57
N PRO A 169 1.99 -25.75 7.38
CA PRO A 169 3.19 -26.48 6.95
C PRO A 169 2.98 -27.36 5.71
N GLU A 170 1.82 -28.00 5.59
CA GLU A 170 1.45 -28.84 4.45
C GLU A 170 1.33 -28.06 3.13
N TRP A 171 1.21 -26.72 3.18
CA TRP A 171 1.15 -25.85 2.01
C TRP A 171 2.53 -25.47 1.47
N HIS A 172 3.59 -26.10 1.92
CA HIS A 172 4.96 -25.73 1.53
C HIS A 172 5.15 -25.59 0.00
N LYS A 173 4.61 -26.54 -0.76
CA LYS A 173 4.70 -26.55 -2.24
C LYS A 173 3.46 -26.01 -2.94
N ASP A 174 2.45 -25.56 -2.21
CA ASP A 174 1.27 -24.98 -2.81
C ASP A 174 1.56 -23.61 -3.40
N PHE A 175 0.89 -23.30 -4.49
CA PHE A 175 0.85 -21.94 -5.01
C PHE A 175 0.03 -21.07 -4.06
N LYS A 176 0.72 -20.25 -3.32
CA LYS A 176 0.14 -19.36 -2.33
C LYS A 176 0.78 -17.98 -2.41
N PHE A 177 0.00 -16.95 -2.11
CA PHE A 177 0.46 -15.57 -2.14
C PHE A 177 -0.39 -14.67 -1.23
N ILE A 178 0.21 -13.61 -0.70
CA ILE A 178 -0.52 -12.50 -0.08
C ILE A 178 -1.14 -11.69 -1.21
N THR A 179 -2.43 -11.35 -1.09
CA THR A 179 -3.11 -10.57 -2.12
C THR A 179 -2.55 -9.15 -2.18
N SER A 180 -2.41 -8.61 -3.37
CA SER A 180 -1.93 -7.25 -3.60
C SER A 180 -2.90 -6.19 -3.07
N GLY A 181 -2.44 -4.94 -2.97
CA GLY A 181 -3.26 -3.79 -2.61
C GLY A 181 -3.10 -3.39 -1.15
N ARG A 182 -4.10 -3.63 -0.31
CA ARG A 182 -4.01 -3.24 1.11
C ARG A 182 -4.82 -4.15 2.02
N GLY A 183 -4.28 -4.39 3.21
CA GLY A 183 -5.03 -4.89 4.34
C GLY A 183 -5.69 -3.76 5.14
N ILE A 184 -6.25 -4.08 6.29
CA ILE A 184 -6.99 -3.15 7.15
C ILE A 184 -6.52 -3.21 8.60
N GLN A 185 -6.75 -2.13 9.33
CA GLN A 185 -6.76 -2.15 10.79
C GLN A 185 -8.20 -2.04 11.29
N THR A 186 -8.61 -2.98 12.13
CA THR A 186 -9.94 -2.97 12.77
C THR A 186 -10.06 -1.85 13.80
N ARG A 187 -11.28 -1.58 14.27
CA ARG A 187 -11.52 -0.62 15.37
C ARG A 187 -10.87 -1.05 16.68
N SER A 188 -10.66 -2.35 16.89
CA SER A 188 -9.97 -2.89 18.07
C SER A 188 -8.45 -2.83 17.97
N GLY A 189 -7.90 -2.34 16.86
CA GLY A 189 -6.45 -2.23 16.62
C GLY A 189 -5.83 -3.43 15.91
N LYS A 190 -6.56 -4.53 15.72
CA LYS A 190 -6.08 -5.72 15.03
C LYS A 190 -5.77 -5.41 13.56
N LEU A 191 -4.60 -5.83 13.08
CA LEU A 191 -4.23 -5.80 11.67
C LEU A 191 -4.72 -7.07 10.99
N LEU A 192 -5.37 -6.93 9.83
CA LEU A 192 -5.90 -8.04 9.05
C LEU A 192 -5.53 -7.89 7.58
N HIS A 193 -5.19 -9.01 6.96
CA HIS A 193 -4.92 -9.10 5.53
C HIS A 193 -5.39 -10.44 4.97
N THR A 194 -5.41 -10.55 3.66
CA THR A 194 -5.81 -11.76 2.94
C THR A 194 -4.61 -12.42 2.26
N MET A 195 -4.67 -13.73 2.18
CA MET A 195 -3.78 -14.56 1.37
C MET A 195 -4.58 -15.63 0.65
N VAL A 196 -4.07 -16.08 -0.46
CA VAL A 196 -4.64 -17.16 -1.26
C VAL A 196 -3.73 -18.37 -1.21
N ASN A 197 -4.33 -19.54 -1.10
CA ASN A 197 -3.76 -20.81 -1.51
C ASN A 197 -4.68 -21.40 -2.59
N LEU A 198 -4.18 -21.58 -3.81
CA LEU A 198 -5.03 -22.01 -4.94
C LEU A 198 -5.69 -23.38 -4.74
N ASN A 199 -5.17 -24.21 -3.84
CA ASN A 199 -5.75 -25.52 -3.51
C ASN A 199 -6.84 -25.44 -2.43
N SER A 200 -6.86 -24.38 -1.59
CA SER A 200 -7.77 -24.28 -0.45
C SER A 200 -8.58 -22.97 -0.38
N GLY A 201 -8.29 -22.01 -1.24
CA GLY A 201 -9.04 -20.75 -1.36
C GLY A 201 -8.42 -19.56 -0.64
N LEU A 202 -9.23 -18.54 -0.40
CA LEU A 202 -8.87 -17.32 0.29
C LEU A 202 -8.87 -17.53 1.81
N HIS A 203 -7.85 -17.04 2.47
CA HIS A 203 -7.68 -17.06 3.92
C HIS A 203 -7.35 -15.69 4.46
N LEU A 204 -7.57 -15.50 5.77
CA LEU A 204 -7.14 -14.31 6.49
C LEU A 204 -5.89 -14.63 7.31
N PHE A 205 -5.09 -13.61 7.52
CA PHE A 205 -4.07 -13.59 8.55
C PHE A 205 -4.08 -12.23 9.27
N GLY A 206 -3.47 -12.14 10.41
CA GLY A 206 -3.49 -10.90 11.18
C GLY A 206 -2.41 -10.80 12.23
N SER A 207 -2.43 -9.67 12.94
CA SER A 207 -1.60 -9.37 14.09
C SER A 207 -2.43 -8.65 15.15
N ASP A 208 -2.26 -9.04 16.40
CA ASP A 208 -2.88 -8.40 17.58
C ASP A 208 -1.88 -7.54 18.37
N ASP A 209 -0.61 -7.56 17.98
CA ASP A 209 0.52 -6.94 18.69
C ASP A 209 1.27 -5.89 17.84
N HIS A 210 0.54 -5.25 16.91
CA HIS A 210 1.07 -4.22 16.03
C HIS A 210 2.20 -4.72 15.12
N GLY A 211 2.02 -5.94 14.55
CA GLY A 211 2.93 -6.51 13.58
C GLY A 211 4.24 -7.07 14.13
N LYS A 212 4.33 -7.30 15.44
CA LYS A 212 5.48 -8.00 16.04
C LYS A 212 5.43 -9.49 15.75
N THR A 213 4.23 -10.06 15.74
CA THR A 213 3.94 -11.44 15.32
C THR A 213 2.71 -11.47 14.44
N TRP A 214 2.68 -12.45 13.53
CA TRP A 214 1.56 -12.68 12.64
C TRP A 214 0.97 -14.07 12.89
N TYR A 215 -0.29 -14.26 12.59
CA TYR A 215 -0.94 -15.55 12.76
C TYR A 215 -1.96 -15.81 11.65
N PHE A 216 -2.10 -17.07 11.31
CA PHE A 216 -3.09 -17.58 10.37
C PHE A 216 -4.48 -17.61 11.00
N ILE A 217 -5.51 -17.25 10.24
CA ILE A 217 -6.92 -17.34 10.64
C ILE A 217 -7.58 -18.44 9.80
N ASP A 218 -7.90 -19.56 10.45
CA ASP A 218 -8.43 -20.75 9.78
C ASP A 218 -9.94 -20.62 9.51
N THR A 219 -10.30 -19.66 8.67
CA THR A 219 -11.67 -19.44 8.19
C THR A 219 -11.64 -19.22 6.68
N PRO A 220 -11.54 -20.29 5.88
CA PRO A 220 -11.45 -20.14 4.43
C PRO A 220 -12.77 -19.59 3.87
N VAL A 221 -12.65 -18.66 2.93
CA VAL A 221 -13.75 -18.22 2.08
C VAL A 221 -13.63 -18.98 0.77
N LEU A 222 -14.48 -19.96 0.58
CA LEU A 222 -14.48 -20.85 -0.59
C LEU A 222 -15.70 -20.62 -1.48
N PRO A 223 -15.58 -20.77 -2.80
CA PRO A 223 -14.38 -20.78 -3.63
C PRO A 223 -13.98 -19.34 -3.99
N ALA A 224 -12.80 -18.90 -3.60
CA ALA A 224 -12.27 -17.60 -3.94
C ALA A 224 -10.78 -17.70 -4.23
N ASP A 225 -10.29 -16.97 -5.23
CA ASP A 225 -8.87 -16.88 -5.53
C ASP A 225 -8.29 -15.52 -5.10
N GLU A 226 -8.83 -14.39 -5.53
CA GLU A 226 -8.39 -13.08 -5.06
C GLU A 226 -9.53 -12.25 -4.46
N SER A 227 -9.30 -11.68 -3.28
CA SER A 227 -10.18 -10.69 -2.66
C SER A 227 -9.37 -9.62 -1.94
N LYS A 228 -9.84 -8.39 -2.07
CA LYS A 228 -9.17 -7.18 -1.55
C LYS A 228 -10.10 -6.38 -0.67
#